data_11e0c3cbae2a11c5234f9686ea2cd103
#
_entry.id   11e0c3cbae2a11c5234f9686ea2cd103
#
_cell.length_a   1.000
_cell.length_b   1.000
_cell.length_c   1.000
_cell.angle_alpha   90.00
_cell.angle_beta   90.00
_cell.angle_gamma   90.00
#
_symmetry.space_group_name_H-M   'P 1'
#
loop_
_entity.id
_entity.type
_entity.pdbx_description
1 polymer ?
#
loop_
_entity_poly.entity_id
_entity_poly.type
_entity_poly.pdbx_seq_one_letter_code
_entity_poly.pdbx_strand_id
1 'polypeptide(L)'
;AVVVIGIMITVTKAIGGNSGKYFIRQQKSLADVTGFIEERMNGQRVVKVFNHERKSEEEFDKLNESLFESAANANKYANIMGPVVGNIGNLQFVLTAVLGGVLAIEGIGGITLGVMASYLQFTKSFTQPFMQVAQQFNSIVMALAGAERIFALIDEEPETDEGYVRLVNAKKDENGNIIECEERTGMWAWKHPHSADGSVTYTELTGDVRFEDVTFGYNEDKTILHDISLFAKPGQKLAFVGSTGAGKTTITNLINRFYDIQDGKIRYDGINIKKIKKDDLRRSLGIVLQDTHLFTGTIKDNIRYGNLGATDEQVYEAAKLAHADQFIKMLPDGYDTVISGDGEGLSQGQRQLLSIARAAVANPPVLILDEATSSIDTRTESIVQRGMDNLMKGRTVFVIAHRLSTIRNSDAIIVLEHGKIIERGDHEDLIKNKGTYYQ
;
A
#
# COMPACT_ATOMS: atom_id res chain seq x y z
N ALA A 1 7.27 55.55 15.32
CA ALA A 1 7.35 54.39 14.40
C ALA A 1 7.74 53.12 15.15
N VAL A 2 8.93 53.03 15.79
CA VAL A 2 9.45 51.78 16.44
C VAL A 2 8.47 51.16 17.44
N VAL A 3 7.84 51.98 18.33
CA VAL A 3 6.88 51.53 19.31
C VAL A 3 5.62 50.89 18.62
N VAL A 4 5.13 51.51 17.57
CA VAL A 4 3.95 51.03 16.86
C VAL A 4 4.28 49.72 16.09
N ILE A 5 5.48 49.61 15.52
CA ILE A 5 5.95 48.35 14.94
C ILE A 5 5.98 47.23 15.98
N GLY A 6 6.51 47.52 17.18
CA GLY A 6 6.50 46.56 18.28
C GLY A 6 5.08 46.12 18.68
N ILE A 7 4.13 47.04 18.73
CA ILE A 7 2.71 46.75 18.97
C ILE A 7 2.16 45.88 17.83
N MET A 8 2.41 46.24 16.57
CA MET A 8 1.94 45.46 15.40
C MET A 8 2.47 44.02 15.43
N ILE A 9 3.77 43.83 15.72
CA ILE A 9 4.39 42.47 15.81
C ILE A 9 3.72 41.67 16.92
N THR A 10 3.53 42.24 18.09
CA THR A 10 2.93 41.56 19.25
C THR A 10 1.47 41.15 18.97
N VAL A 11 0.69 42.05 18.40
CA VAL A 11 -0.71 41.78 18.01
C VAL A 11 -0.78 40.73 16.92
N THR A 12 0.05 40.82 15.88
CA THR A 12 0.10 39.83 14.78
C THR A 12 0.45 38.48 15.34
N LYS A 13 1.45 38.36 16.23
CA LYS A 13 1.83 37.10 16.85
C LYS A 13 0.71 36.49 17.70
N ALA A 14 0.00 37.30 18.46
CA ALA A 14 -1.12 36.83 19.29
C ALA A 14 -2.30 36.34 18.46
N ILE A 15 -2.72 37.13 17.45
CA ILE A 15 -3.85 36.76 16.57
C ILE A 15 -3.44 35.55 15.66
N GLY A 16 -2.24 35.58 15.06
CA GLY A 16 -1.75 34.53 14.17
C GLY A 16 -1.57 33.18 14.87
N GLY A 17 -1.08 33.18 16.11
CA GLY A 17 -0.95 31.96 16.91
C GLY A 17 -2.29 31.29 17.21
N ASN A 18 -3.35 32.09 17.49
CA ASN A 18 -4.69 31.56 17.68
C ASN A 18 -5.32 31.09 16.35
N SER A 19 -5.15 31.87 15.27
CA SER A 19 -5.60 31.50 13.93
C SER A 19 -5.04 30.13 13.51
N GLY A 20 -3.73 29.90 13.67
CA GLY A 20 -3.08 28.63 13.32
C GLY A 20 -3.68 27.44 14.06
N LYS A 21 -3.93 27.56 15.38
CA LYS A 21 -4.56 26.49 16.17
C LYS A 21 -5.96 26.11 15.63
N TYR A 22 -6.77 27.10 15.28
CA TYR A 22 -8.11 26.84 14.76
C TYR A 22 -8.10 26.31 13.33
N PHE A 23 -7.14 26.71 12.48
CA PHE A 23 -6.97 26.12 11.16
C PHE A 23 -6.61 24.64 11.23
N ILE A 24 -5.68 24.26 12.12
CA ILE A 24 -5.33 22.85 12.34
C ILE A 24 -6.57 22.08 12.82
N ARG A 25 -7.34 22.62 13.75
CA ARG A 25 -8.57 22.01 14.25
C ARG A 25 -9.63 21.89 13.15
N GLN A 26 -9.79 22.91 12.31
CA GLN A 26 -10.69 22.88 11.15
C GLN A 26 -10.31 21.77 10.18
N GLN A 27 -9.02 21.61 9.86
CA GLN A 27 -8.57 20.53 8.97
C GLN A 27 -8.86 19.14 9.55
N LYS A 28 -8.68 18.98 10.87
CA LYS A 28 -9.04 17.72 11.54
C LYS A 28 -10.54 17.47 11.47
N SER A 29 -11.36 18.44 11.83
CA SER A 29 -12.84 18.31 11.78
C SER A 29 -13.34 18.06 10.35
N LEU A 30 -12.70 18.64 9.33
CA LEU A 30 -13.01 18.39 7.92
C LEU A 30 -12.69 16.93 7.54
N ALA A 31 -11.56 16.39 8.00
CA ALA A 31 -11.22 14.99 7.78
C ALA A 31 -12.21 14.04 8.46
N ASP A 32 -12.65 14.37 9.69
CA ASP A 32 -13.64 13.58 10.44
C ASP A 32 -14.99 13.55 9.70
N VAL A 33 -15.47 14.70 9.19
CA VAL A 33 -16.70 14.79 8.38
C VAL A 33 -16.58 14.02 7.09
N THR A 34 -15.46 14.19 6.36
CA THR A 34 -15.25 13.50 5.07
C THR A 34 -15.17 12.00 5.26
N GLY A 35 -14.43 11.51 6.26
CA GLY A 35 -14.34 10.09 6.59
C GLY A 35 -15.70 9.49 6.97
N PHE A 36 -16.51 10.23 7.75
CA PHE A 36 -17.88 9.81 8.09
C PHE A 36 -18.77 9.69 6.85
N ILE A 37 -18.72 10.69 5.94
CA ILE A 37 -19.50 10.66 4.69
C ILE A 37 -19.08 9.43 3.85
N GLU A 38 -17.78 9.18 3.67
CA GLU A 38 -17.28 8.05 2.91
C GLU A 38 -17.74 6.72 3.52
N GLU A 39 -17.61 6.55 4.83
CA GLU A 39 -18.08 5.36 5.56
C GLU A 39 -19.58 5.13 5.34
N ARG A 40 -20.41 6.17 5.51
CA ARG A 40 -21.87 6.06 5.37
C ARG A 40 -22.31 5.86 3.92
N MET A 41 -21.62 6.45 2.95
CA MET A 41 -21.87 6.23 1.52
C MET A 41 -21.56 4.78 1.13
N ASN A 42 -20.41 4.26 1.53
CA ASN A 42 -20.04 2.87 1.29
C ASN A 42 -20.97 1.89 2.02
N GLY A 43 -21.41 2.23 3.24
CA GLY A 43 -22.32 1.46 4.05
C GLY A 43 -23.81 1.74 3.81
N GLN A 44 -24.21 2.50 2.77
CA GLN A 44 -25.59 3.00 2.59
C GLN A 44 -26.65 1.88 2.62
N ARG A 45 -26.36 0.72 2.03
CA ARG A 45 -27.28 -0.43 2.04
C ARG A 45 -27.54 -0.93 3.46
N VAL A 46 -26.52 -0.94 4.31
CA VAL A 46 -26.62 -1.37 5.71
C VAL A 46 -27.46 -0.34 6.49
N VAL A 47 -27.18 0.95 6.32
CA VAL A 47 -27.94 2.04 6.96
C VAL A 47 -29.44 1.89 6.61
N LYS A 48 -29.75 1.64 5.33
CA LYS A 48 -31.13 1.49 4.84
C LYS A 48 -31.83 0.25 5.40
N VAL A 49 -31.17 -0.92 5.38
CA VAL A 49 -31.77 -2.19 5.86
C VAL A 49 -32.09 -2.13 7.36
N PHE A 50 -31.25 -1.44 8.15
CA PHE A 50 -31.45 -1.32 9.59
C PHE A 50 -32.24 -0.04 9.99
N ASN A 51 -32.69 0.80 9.05
CA ASN A 51 -33.40 2.05 9.27
C ASN A 51 -32.65 3.01 10.22
N HIS A 52 -31.35 3.15 10.01
CA HIS A 52 -30.48 3.99 10.85
C HIS A 52 -30.21 5.37 10.24
N GLU A 53 -30.99 5.83 9.26
CA GLU A 53 -30.79 7.12 8.59
C GLU A 53 -30.81 8.27 9.59
N ARG A 54 -31.84 8.32 10.44
CA ARG A 54 -31.99 9.38 11.45
C ARG A 54 -30.81 9.45 12.40
N LYS A 55 -30.30 8.29 12.84
CA LYS A 55 -29.11 8.23 13.71
C LYS A 55 -27.88 8.75 12.98
N SER A 56 -27.73 8.39 11.70
CA SER A 56 -26.62 8.86 10.87
C SER A 56 -26.67 10.38 10.63
N GLU A 57 -27.86 10.95 10.45
CA GLU A 57 -28.06 12.40 10.36
C GLU A 57 -27.68 13.09 11.69
N GLU A 58 -28.12 12.59 12.83
CA GLU A 58 -27.77 13.13 14.15
C GLU A 58 -26.25 13.08 14.44
N GLU A 59 -25.56 12.04 13.98
CA GLU A 59 -24.10 11.91 14.08
C GLU A 59 -23.39 12.88 13.13
N PHE A 60 -23.88 13.00 11.88
CA PHE A 60 -23.38 13.97 10.92
C PHE A 60 -23.50 15.40 11.41
N ASP A 61 -24.67 15.78 11.96
CA ASP A 61 -24.91 17.13 12.47
C ASP A 61 -23.92 17.51 13.58
N LYS A 62 -23.56 16.57 14.46
CA LYS A 62 -22.55 16.80 15.50
C LYS A 62 -21.17 17.07 14.93
N LEU A 63 -20.77 16.29 13.93
CA LEU A 63 -19.48 16.45 13.27
C LEU A 63 -19.45 17.76 12.48
N ASN A 64 -20.53 18.06 11.76
CA ASN A 64 -20.67 19.28 10.98
C ASN A 64 -20.69 20.55 11.89
N GLU A 65 -21.33 20.49 13.05
CA GLU A 65 -21.29 21.58 14.03
C GLU A 65 -19.87 21.81 14.57
N SER A 66 -19.12 20.73 14.85
CA SER A 66 -17.71 20.83 15.25
C SER A 66 -16.85 21.46 14.15
N LEU A 67 -17.11 21.11 12.88
CA LEU A 67 -16.44 21.73 11.72
C LEU A 67 -16.83 23.22 11.62
N PHE A 68 -18.11 23.51 11.75
CA PHE A 68 -18.60 24.90 11.71
C PHE A 68 -17.94 25.77 12.77
N GLU A 69 -17.95 25.35 14.06
CA GLU A 69 -17.29 26.08 15.14
C GLU A 69 -15.79 26.29 14.86
N SER A 70 -15.10 25.27 14.40
CA SER A 70 -13.67 25.35 14.10
C SER A 70 -13.39 26.29 12.95
N ALA A 71 -14.18 26.21 11.86
CA ALA A 71 -14.07 27.06 10.68
C ALA A 71 -14.46 28.52 11.00
N ALA A 72 -15.53 28.73 11.75
CA ALA A 72 -15.95 30.07 12.17
C ALA A 72 -14.86 30.76 12.99
N ASN A 73 -14.27 30.05 13.96
CA ASN A 73 -13.19 30.60 14.77
C ASN A 73 -11.92 30.86 13.97
N ALA A 74 -11.51 29.91 13.07
CA ALA A 74 -10.36 30.10 12.20
C ALA A 74 -10.52 31.35 11.34
N ASN A 75 -11.68 31.52 10.68
CA ASN A 75 -11.98 32.67 9.84
C ASN A 75 -12.11 33.96 10.65
N LYS A 76 -12.67 33.92 11.86
CA LYS A 76 -12.76 35.07 12.75
C LYS A 76 -11.35 35.63 13.03
N TYR A 77 -10.42 34.80 13.47
CA TYR A 77 -9.06 35.26 13.77
C TYR A 77 -8.30 35.69 12.51
N ALA A 78 -8.47 34.97 11.39
CA ALA A 78 -7.84 35.35 10.12
C ALA A 78 -8.35 36.73 9.61
N ASN A 79 -9.65 36.93 9.63
CA ASN A 79 -10.26 38.13 9.06
C ASN A 79 -10.13 39.38 9.96
N ILE A 80 -9.98 39.22 11.27
CA ILE A 80 -9.82 40.38 12.19
C ILE A 80 -8.40 40.98 12.11
N MET A 81 -7.40 40.20 11.64
CA MET A 81 -6.00 40.66 11.56
C MET A 81 -5.84 41.89 10.67
N GLY A 82 -6.45 41.88 9.48
CA GLY A 82 -6.39 43.01 8.55
C GLY A 82 -6.89 44.32 9.15
N PRO A 83 -8.15 44.41 9.60
CA PRO A 83 -8.69 45.59 10.23
C PRO A 83 -7.92 46.10 11.46
N VAL A 84 -7.44 45.18 12.32
CA VAL A 84 -6.71 45.57 13.53
C VAL A 84 -5.35 46.21 13.16
N VAL A 85 -4.55 45.56 12.29
CA VAL A 85 -3.27 46.12 11.87
C VAL A 85 -3.45 47.39 11.05
N GLY A 86 -4.48 47.47 10.19
CA GLY A 86 -4.80 48.66 9.45
C GLY A 86 -5.19 49.84 10.34
N ASN A 87 -6.01 49.62 11.39
CA ASN A 87 -6.37 50.68 12.32
C ASN A 87 -5.21 51.14 13.20
N ILE A 88 -4.28 50.24 13.59
CA ILE A 88 -3.03 50.62 14.25
C ILE A 88 -2.20 51.54 13.34
N GLY A 89 -2.12 51.23 12.05
CA GLY A 89 -1.45 52.09 11.04
C GLY A 89 -2.13 53.46 10.88
N ASN A 90 -3.49 53.52 10.87
CA ASN A 90 -4.23 54.76 10.82
C ASN A 90 -4.01 55.60 12.08
N LEU A 91 -4.01 54.99 13.26
CA LEU A 91 -3.72 55.68 14.52
C LEU A 91 -2.29 56.24 14.52
N GLN A 92 -1.32 55.49 14.04
CA GLN A 92 0.06 55.96 13.84
C GLN A 92 0.09 57.20 12.96
N PHE A 93 -0.63 57.16 11.82
CA PHE A 93 -0.70 58.27 10.88
C PHE A 93 -1.24 59.55 11.57
N VAL A 94 -2.34 59.45 12.29
CA VAL A 94 -2.95 60.58 13.03
C VAL A 94 -2.03 61.13 14.10
N LEU A 95 -1.42 60.25 14.93
CA LEU A 95 -0.44 60.69 15.95
C LEU A 95 0.76 61.39 15.34
N THR A 96 1.27 60.87 14.22
CA THR A 96 2.38 61.47 13.51
C THR A 96 2.01 62.83 12.91
N ALA A 97 0.83 62.96 12.36
CA ALA A 97 0.36 64.24 11.80
C ALA A 97 0.18 65.32 12.88
N VAL A 98 -0.41 64.97 14.02
CA VAL A 98 -0.64 65.90 15.12
C VAL A 98 0.71 66.31 15.78
N LEU A 99 1.53 65.32 16.18
CA LEU A 99 2.84 65.60 16.81
C LEU A 99 3.81 66.30 15.88
N GLY A 100 3.89 65.88 14.62
CA GLY A 100 4.72 66.48 13.60
C GLY A 100 4.28 67.90 13.26
N GLY A 101 2.97 68.17 13.22
CA GLY A 101 2.38 69.48 13.03
C GLY A 101 2.76 70.43 14.15
N VAL A 102 2.61 70.01 15.44
CA VAL A 102 3.02 70.80 16.58
C VAL A 102 4.53 71.14 16.54
N LEU A 103 5.37 70.14 16.31
CA LEU A 103 6.84 70.35 16.23
C LEU A 103 7.25 71.27 15.06
N ALA A 104 6.54 71.20 13.94
CA ALA A 104 6.79 72.09 12.77
C ALA A 104 6.37 73.54 13.08
N ILE A 105 5.26 73.77 13.81
CA ILE A 105 4.80 75.09 14.21
C ILE A 105 5.72 75.69 15.25
N GLU A 106 6.18 74.94 16.21
CA GLU A 106 7.09 75.35 17.26
C GLU A 106 8.56 75.49 16.75
N GLY A 107 8.86 75.14 15.50
CA GLY A 107 10.20 75.20 14.90
C GLY A 107 11.19 74.22 15.52
N ILE A 108 10.74 73.22 16.25
CA ILE A 108 11.59 72.26 16.94
C ILE A 108 12.15 71.21 15.94
N GLY A 109 13.48 71.00 15.95
CA GLY A 109 14.15 69.95 15.21
C GLY A 109 14.25 70.18 13.67
N GLY A 110 14.00 71.41 13.19
CA GLY A 110 14.07 71.77 11.79
C GLY A 110 13.00 71.05 10.89
N ILE A 111 11.91 70.59 11.46
CA ILE A 111 10.85 69.89 10.76
C ILE A 111 10.08 70.89 9.88
N THR A 112 10.22 70.73 8.55
CA THR A 112 9.43 71.47 7.57
C THR A 112 8.16 70.73 7.19
N LEU A 113 7.21 71.47 6.60
CA LEU A 113 5.95 70.89 6.10
C LEU A 113 6.18 69.76 5.06
N GLY A 114 7.27 69.92 4.23
CA GLY A 114 7.68 68.94 3.24
C GLY A 114 8.21 67.66 3.89
N VAL A 115 9.03 67.79 4.92
CA VAL A 115 9.55 66.67 5.67
C VAL A 115 8.40 65.90 6.34
N MET A 116 7.44 66.62 6.93
CA MET A 116 6.29 66.00 7.55
C MET A 116 5.41 65.25 6.53
N ALA A 117 5.12 65.87 5.37
CA ALA A 117 4.38 65.20 4.31
C ALA A 117 5.06 63.94 3.79
N SER A 118 6.38 64.00 3.59
CA SER A 118 7.18 62.82 3.17
C SER A 118 7.11 61.71 4.23
N TYR A 119 7.28 62.06 5.51
CA TYR A 119 7.24 61.08 6.61
C TYR A 119 5.86 60.42 6.75
N LEU A 120 4.75 61.17 6.59
CA LEU A 120 3.40 60.64 6.56
C LEU A 120 3.19 59.65 5.42
N GLN A 121 3.71 59.99 4.21
CA GLN A 121 3.68 59.10 3.07
C GLN A 121 4.47 57.83 3.30
N PHE A 122 5.68 57.90 3.85
CA PHE A 122 6.50 56.71 4.20
C PHE A 122 5.79 55.87 5.28
N THR A 123 5.18 56.46 6.29
CA THR A 123 4.42 55.74 7.31
C THR A 123 3.28 54.93 6.71
N LYS A 124 2.55 55.48 5.75
CA LYS A 124 1.46 54.81 5.05
C LYS A 124 1.95 53.71 4.14
N SER A 125 3.03 53.95 3.40
CA SER A 125 3.66 52.95 2.52
C SER A 125 4.26 51.78 3.30
N PHE A 126 4.70 51.97 4.53
CA PHE A 126 5.31 50.95 5.37
C PHE A 126 4.27 49.92 5.89
N THR A 127 3.03 50.27 6.08
CA THR A 127 1.98 49.38 6.62
C THR A 127 1.64 48.25 5.63
N GLN A 128 1.64 48.51 4.34
CA GLN A 128 1.29 47.52 3.30
C GLN A 128 2.23 46.30 3.24
N PRO A 129 3.57 46.45 3.13
CA PRO A 129 4.49 45.32 3.17
C PRO A 129 4.36 44.48 4.44
N PHE A 130 4.09 45.12 5.57
CA PHE A 130 3.91 44.42 6.84
C PHE A 130 2.66 43.51 6.84
N MET A 131 1.58 44.00 6.26
CA MET A 131 0.36 43.20 6.05
C MET A 131 0.60 42.01 5.11
N GLN A 132 1.34 42.21 4.02
CA GLN A 132 1.68 41.15 3.09
C GLN A 132 2.53 40.06 3.75
N VAL A 133 3.55 40.42 4.51
CA VAL A 133 4.38 39.46 5.24
C VAL A 133 3.55 38.67 6.25
N ALA A 134 2.64 39.35 6.98
CA ALA A 134 1.77 38.66 7.94
C ALA A 134 0.81 37.66 7.27
N GLN A 135 0.28 37.97 6.07
CA GLN A 135 -0.53 37.05 5.29
C GLN A 135 0.28 35.87 4.75
N GLN A 136 1.51 36.13 4.23
CA GLN A 136 2.39 35.07 3.72
C GLN A 136 2.81 34.09 4.81
N PHE A 137 2.93 34.54 6.06
CA PHE A 137 3.34 33.67 7.16
C PHE A 137 2.42 32.46 7.33
N ASN A 138 1.09 32.66 7.25
CA ASN A 138 0.13 31.57 7.33
C ASN A 138 0.27 30.58 6.15
N SER A 139 0.48 31.10 4.95
CA SER A 139 0.70 30.26 3.77
C SER A 139 1.97 29.41 3.87
N ILE A 140 3.05 29.98 4.44
CA ILE A 140 4.30 29.27 4.69
C ILE A 140 4.09 28.14 5.71
N VAL A 141 3.39 28.41 6.82
CA VAL A 141 3.11 27.39 7.84
C VAL A 141 2.30 26.22 7.25
N MET A 142 1.28 26.52 6.45
CA MET A 142 0.50 25.47 5.77
C MET A 142 1.33 24.68 4.74
N ALA A 143 2.18 25.37 3.97
CA ALA A 143 3.08 24.73 3.02
C ALA A 143 4.10 23.82 3.71
N LEU A 144 4.66 24.26 4.85
CA LEU A 144 5.59 23.43 5.64
C LEU A 144 4.91 22.19 6.20
N ALA A 145 3.69 22.29 6.73
CA ALA A 145 2.94 21.13 7.21
C ALA A 145 2.59 20.14 6.09
N GLY A 146 2.29 20.64 4.88
CA GLY A 146 2.11 19.79 3.70
C GLY A 146 3.42 19.13 3.24
N ALA A 147 4.51 19.89 3.25
CA ALA A 147 5.83 19.39 2.90
C ALA A 147 6.32 18.29 3.88
N GLU A 148 6.12 18.47 5.19
CA GLU A 148 6.46 17.47 6.22
C GLU A 148 5.82 16.10 5.91
N ARG A 149 4.54 16.09 5.52
CA ARG A 149 3.83 14.84 5.16
C ARG A 149 4.40 14.21 3.89
N ILE A 150 4.74 15.01 2.89
CA ILE A 150 5.33 14.53 1.63
C ILE A 150 6.73 13.98 1.88
N PHE A 151 7.56 14.70 2.63
CA PHE A 151 8.91 14.26 2.96
C PHE A 151 8.89 13.03 3.87
N ALA A 152 7.97 12.92 4.83
CA ALA A 152 7.81 11.71 5.63
C ALA A 152 7.59 10.46 4.77
N LEU A 153 6.82 10.59 3.67
CA LEU A 153 6.63 9.48 2.72
C LEU A 153 7.88 9.25 1.83
N ILE A 154 8.56 10.33 1.41
CA ILE A 154 9.78 10.21 0.57
C ILE A 154 10.95 9.62 1.36
N ASP A 155 11.05 9.98 2.63
CA ASP A 155 12.13 9.56 3.54
C ASP A 155 11.83 8.18 4.18
N GLU A 156 10.67 7.55 3.86
CA GLU A 156 10.38 6.18 4.30
C GLU A 156 11.47 5.24 3.78
N GLU A 157 12.02 4.43 4.66
CA GLU A 157 13.10 3.53 4.31
C GLU A 157 12.63 2.49 3.28
N PRO A 158 13.30 2.37 2.12
CA PRO A 158 12.94 1.37 1.14
C PRO A 158 13.21 -0.04 1.67
N GLU A 159 12.50 -1.02 1.11
CA GLU A 159 12.73 -2.42 1.45
C GLU A 159 14.20 -2.80 1.25
N THR A 160 14.88 -3.23 2.31
CA THR A 160 16.27 -3.67 2.25
C THR A 160 16.41 -5.00 1.52
N ASP A 161 17.39 -5.13 0.64
CA ASP A 161 17.72 -6.38 -0.06
C ASP A 161 19.22 -6.61 -0.09
N GLU A 162 19.71 -7.42 0.84
CA GLU A 162 21.11 -7.84 0.94
C GLU A 162 21.41 -9.13 0.12
N GLY A 163 20.44 -9.59 -0.67
CA GLY A 163 20.59 -10.77 -1.52
C GLY A 163 21.64 -10.57 -2.61
N TYR A 164 22.42 -11.59 -2.86
CA TYR A 164 23.46 -11.60 -3.88
C TYR A 164 23.35 -12.78 -4.88
N VAL A 165 22.54 -13.77 -4.56
CA VAL A 165 22.20 -14.86 -5.48
C VAL A 165 21.14 -14.36 -6.46
N ARG A 166 21.37 -14.61 -7.77
CA ARG A 166 20.50 -14.13 -8.84
C ARG A 166 19.87 -15.28 -9.62
N LEU A 167 18.70 -15.02 -10.16
CA LEU A 167 18.02 -15.91 -11.09
C LEU A 167 18.44 -15.58 -12.54
N VAL A 168 18.97 -16.59 -13.23
CA VAL A 168 19.44 -16.46 -14.62
C VAL A 168 18.79 -17.50 -15.53
N ASN A 169 18.70 -17.19 -16.83
CA ASN A 169 18.40 -18.21 -17.83
C ASN A 169 19.58 -19.17 -17.93
N ALA A 170 19.30 -20.47 -18.06
CA ALA A 170 20.30 -21.48 -18.05
C ALA A 170 20.04 -22.53 -19.14
N LYS A 171 21.08 -23.25 -19.50
CA LYS A 171 21.04 -24.46 -20.35
C LYS A 171 22.05 -25.50 -19.83
N LYS A 172 21.88 -26.77 -20.22
CA LYS A 172 22.87 -27.81 -19.95
C LYS A 172 23.86 -27.84 -21.09
N ASP A 173 25.15 -27.88 -20.77
CA ASP A 173 26.22 -28.12 -21.76
C ASP A 173 26.26 -29.60 -22.18
N GLU A 174 27.16 -29.94 -23.08
CA GLU A 174 27.34 -31.31 -23.57
C GLU A 174 27.73 -32.32 -22.45
N ASN A 175 28.27 -31.83 -21.35
CA ASN A 175 28.65 -32.61 -20.18
C ASN A 175 27.55 -32.67 -19.11
N GLY A 176 26.41 -32.03 -19.36
CA GLY A 176 25.28 -31.92 -18.42
C GLY A 176 25.43 -30.87 -17.34
N ASN A 177 26.45 -29.99 -17.37
CA ASN A 177 26.62 -28.91 -16.44
C ASN A 177 25.67 -27.75 -16.77
N ILE A 178 25.21 -27.10 -15.75
CA ILE A 178 24.33 -25.90 -15.90
C ILE A 178 25.20 -24.69 -16.19
N ILE A 179 24.94 -24.03 -17.30
CA ILE A 179 25.61 -22.81 -17.73
C ILE A 179 24.60 -21.70 -17.99
N GLU A 180 24.97 -20.47 -17.65
CA GLU A 180 24.18 -19.27 -17.91
C GLU A 180 24.09 -18.98 -19.41
N CYS A 181 22.93 -18.52 -19.90
CA CYS A 181 22.73 -18.08 -21.28
C CYS A 181 21.83 -16.84 -21.32
N GLU A 182 21.94 -16.05 -22.38
CA GLU A 182 21.10 -14.87 -22.57
C GLU A 182 19.70 -15.25 -23.09
N GLU A 183 19.59 -16.32 -23.82
CA GLU A 183 18.37 -16.80 -24.44
C GLU A 183 17.41 -17.38 -23.38
N ARG A 184 16.11 -17.15 -23.59
CA ARG A 184 15.06 -17.74 -22.74
C ARG A 184 14.81 -19.19 -23.14
N THR A 185 15.49 -20.13 -22.50
CA THR A 185 15.42 -21.57 -22.78
C THR A 185 14.25 -22.27 -22.10
N GLY A 186 13.55 -21.60 -21.19
CA GLY A 186 12.55 -22.22 -20.30
C GLY A 186 13.15 -22.88 -19.07
N MET A 187 14.48 -22.97 -18.96
CA MET A 187 15.21 -23.46 -17.80
C MET A 187 15.82 -22.26 -17.06
N TRP A 188 15.68 -22.23 -15.74
CA TRP A 188 16.27 -21.20 -14.88
C TRP A 188 17.21 -21.84 -13.87
N ALA A 189 18.23 -21.07 -13.44
CA ALA A 189 19.15 -21.47 -12.40
C ALA A 189 19.48 -20.31 -11.46
N TRP A 190 19.79 -20.66 -10.22
CA TRP A 190 20.34 -19.76 -9.23
C TRP A 190 21.84 -19.62 -9.44
N LYS A 191 22.31 -18.42 -9.79
CA LYS A 191 23.72 -18.04 -9.85
C LYS A 191 24.16 -17.61 -8.46
N HIS A 192 24.94 -18.45 -7.80
CA HIS A 192 25.42 -18.25 -6.44
C HIS A 192 26.93 -17.97 -6.43
N PRO A 193 27.36 -16.70 -6.36
CA PRO A 193 28.76 -16.34 -6.18
C PRO A 193 29.22 -16.63 -4.74
N HIS A 194 30.40 -17.21 -4.58
CA HIS A 194 31.02 -17.51 -3.30
C HIS A 194 32.15 -16.49 -3.03
N SER A 195 32.02 -15.70 -1.97
CA SER A 195 33.00 -14.66 -1.62
C SER A 195 34.32 -15.23 -1.10
N ALA A 196 34.34 -16.49 -0.66
CA ALA A 196 35.53 -17.09 -0.05
C ALA A 196 36.60 -17.45 -1.06
N ASP A 197 36.24 -17.90 -2.27
CA ASP A 197 37.15 -18.37 -3.30
C ASP A 197 36.89 -17.79 -4.71
N GLY A 198 35.91 -16.89 -4.82
CA GLY A 198 35.49 -16.26 -6.08
C GLY A 198 34.76 -17.21 -7.04
N SER A 199 34.46 -18.42 -6.63
CA SER A 199 33.73 -19.39 -7.46
C SER A 199 32.27 -19.01 -7.62
N VAL A 200 31.66 -19.52 -8.70
CA VAL A 200 30.20 -19.35 -8.95
C VAL A 200 29.62 -20.75 -9.16
N THR A 201 28.58 -21.06 -8.38
CA THR A 201 27.80 -22.27 -8.57
C THR A 201 26.44 -21.97 -9.20
N TYR A 202 25.99 -22.87 -10.07
CA TYR A 202 24.65 -22.80 -10.67
C TYR A 202 23.81 -23.95 -10.14
N THR A 203 22.67 -23.63 -9.53
CA THR A 203 21.70 -24.61 -9.02
C THR A 203 20.42 -24.49 -9.84
N GLU A 204 19.97 -25.59 -10.44
CA GLU A 204 18.71 -25.61 -11.20
C GLU A 204 17.54 -25.17 -10.33
N LEU A 205 16.69 -24.29 -10.87
CA LEU A 205 15.47 -23.88 -10.21
C LEU A 205 14.42 -24.99 -10.35
N THR A 206 14.20 -25.75 -9.29
CA THR A 206 13.29 -26.91 -9.27
C THR A 206 12.04 -26.68 -8.42
N GLY A 207 12.11 -25.78 -7.45
CA GLY A 207 11.00 -25.48 -6.57
C GLY A 207 10.99 -26.28 -5.26
N ASP A 208 12.14 -26.75 -4.77
CA ASP A 208 12.26 -27.33 -3.40
C ASP A 208 12.27 -26.22 -2.38
N VAL A 209 11.24 -26.15 -1.51
CA VAL A 209 11.13 -25.13 -0.46
C VAL A 209 11.11 -25.82 0.90
N ARG A 210 11.96 -25.37 1.82
CA ARG A 210 12.11 -25.93 3.17
C ARG A 210 12.15 -24.85 4.23
N PHE A 211 11.40 -25.07 5.31
CA PHE A 211 11.46 -24.32 6.54
C PHE A 211 12.15 -25.18 7.59
N GLU A 212 13.13 -24.62 8.30
CA GLU A 212 13.93 -25.27 9.34
C GLU A 212 13.79 -24.40 10.60
N ASP A 213 13.01 -24.88 11.58
CA ASP A 213 12.77 -24.29 12.91
C ASP A 213 12.45 -22.78 12.87
N VAL A 214 11.54 -22.39 11.98
CA VAL A 214 11.21 -20.98 11.71
C VAL A 214 10.31 -20.43 12.80
N THR A 215 10.77 -19.39 13.47
CA THR A 215 9.99 -18.57 14.42
C THR A 215 9.83 -17.16 13.85
N PHE A 216 8.59 -16.63 13.90
CA PHE A 216 8.28 -15.33 13.31
C PHE A 216 7.14 -14.60 14.02
N GLY A 217 7.27 -13.29 14.14
CA GLY A 217 6.25 -12.33 14.54
C GLY A 217 6.34 -11.04 13.73
N TYR A 218 5.20 -10.40 13.43
CA TYR A 218 5.19 -9.11 12.73
C TYR A 218 5.74 -7.98 13.59
N ASN A 219 5.62 -8.10 14.91
CA ASN A 219 6.15 -7.17 15.90
C ASN A 219 6.92 -7.98 16.95
N GLU A 220 7.83 -7.33 17.67
CA GLU A 220 8.65 -7.96 18.72
C GLU A 220 7.80 -8.52 19.87
N ASP A 221 6.62 -7.93 20.14
CA ASP A 221 5.76 -8.29 21.27
C ASP A 221 4.92 -9.55 21.02
N LYS A 222 4.76 -10.03 19.78
CA LYS A 222 3.85 -11.13 19.45
C LYS A 222 4.42 -12.07 18.41
N THR A 223 4.83 -13.23 18.84
CA THR A 223 5.18 -14.35 17.95
C THR A 223 3.92 -14.96 17.33
N ILE A 224 3.92 -15.19 16.02
CA ILE A 224 2.82 -15.77 15.25
C ILE A 224 3.11 -17.21 14.83
N LEU A 225 4.37 -17.51 14.48
CA LEU A 225 4.83 -18.84 14.11
C LEU A 225 5.90 -19.31 15.08
N HIS A 226 5.78 -20.57 15.54
CA HIS A 226 6.66 -21.16 16.54
C HIS A 226 7.29 -22.45 15.99
N ASP A 227 8.60 -22.45 15.79
CA ASP A 227 9.41 -23.62 15.41
C ASP A 227 8.84 -24.40 14.21
N ILE A 228 8.45 -23.66 13.17
CA ILE A 228 7.85 -24.24 11.95
C ILE A 228 8.91 -24.95 11.13
N SER A 229 8.77 -26.28 11.02
CA SER A 229 9.58 -27.11 10.14
C SER A 229 8.69 -27.85 9.13
N LEU A 230 8.83 -27.50 7.85
CA LEU A 230 8.09 -28.11 6.75
C LEU A 230 8.93 -28.13 5.47
N PHE A 231 8.54 -28.97 4.52
CA PHE A 231 9.15 -29.00 3.20
C PHE A 231 8.11 -29.27 2.11
N ALA A 232 8.36 -28.75 0.92
CA ALA A 232 7.68 -29.08 -0.32
C ALA A 232 8.74 -29.51 -1.34
N LYS A 233 8.64 -30.73 -1.85
CA LYS A 233 9.51 -31.21 -2.94
C LYS A 233 9.04 -30.64 -4.28
N PRO A 234 9.91 -30.58 -5.31
CA PRO A 234 9.52 -30.16 -6.64
C PRO A 234 8.29 -30.89 -7.16
N GLY A 235 7.30 -30.13 -7.64
CA GLY A 235 6.03 -30.65 -8.14
C GLY A 235 5.03 -31.11 -7.08
N GLN A 236 5.32 -30.98 -5.79
CA GLN A 236 4.45 -31.38 -4.70
C GLN A 236 3.44 -30.29 -4.35
N LYS A 237 2.20 -30.69 -4.07
CA LYS A 237 1.10 -29.80 -3.61
C LYS A 237 0.92 -29.94 -2.10
N LEU A 238 1.17 -28.85 -1.36
CA LEU A 238 0.93 -28.73 0.07
C LEU A 238 -0.32 -27.90 0.35
N ALA A 239 -1.26 -28.45 1.13
CA ALA A 239 -2.44 -27.72 1.62
C ALA A 239 -2.23 -27.28 3.08
N PHE A 240 -2.44 -25.99 3.35
CA PHE A 240 -2.50 -25.47 4.72
C PHE A 240 -3.95 -25.42 5.20
N VAL A 241 -4.20 -26.05 6.35
CA VAL A 241 -5.51 -26.13 7.01
C VAL A 241 -5.38 -25.61 8.44
N GLY A 242 -6.42 -25.00 8.96
CA GLY A 242 -6.47 -24.49 10.33
C GLY A 242 -7.40 -23.29 10.46
N SER A 243 -7.71 -22.87 11.67
CA SER A 243 -8.57 -21.73 11.97
C SER A 243 -8.01 -20.40 11.43
N THR A 244 -8.85 -19.38 11.34
CA THR A 244 -8.40 -18.01 11.04
C THR A 244 -7.42 -17.56 12.11
N GLY A 245 -6.29 -16.99 11.69
CA GLY A 245 -5.22 -16.59 12.59
C GLY A 245 -4.23 -17.70 12.98
N ALA A 246 -4.38 -18.94 12.48
CA ALA A 246 -3.44 -20.03 12.76
C ALA A 246 -2.03 -19.86 12.15
N GLY A 247 -1.80 -18.86 11.30
CA GLY A 247 -0.50 -18.59 10.69
C GLY A 247 -0.36 -18.98 9.21
N LYS A 248 -1.42 -19.48 8.54
CA LYS A 248 -1.38 -19.93 7.14
C LYS A 248 -0.85 -18.86 6.18
N THR A 249 -1.46 -17.68 6.17
CA THR A 249 -1.06 -16.54 5.34
C THR A 249 0.34 -16.02 5.73
N THR A 250 0.73 -16.14 6.99
CA THR A 250 2.07 -15.76 7.44
C THR A 250 3.14 -16.63 6.78
N ILE A 251 2.92 -17.96 6.68
CA ILE A 251 3.86 -18.87 5.98
C ILE A 251 4.01 -18.46 4.51
N THR A 252 2.92 -18.15 3.80
CA THR A 252 2.99 -17.74 2.40
C THR A 252 3.67 -16.38 2.23
N ASN A 253 3.48 -15.45 3.16
CA ASN A 253 4.18 -14.16 3.17
C ASN A 253 5.71 -14.34 3.36
N LEU A 254 6.12 -15.31 4.17
CA LEU A 254 7.54 -15.63 4.39
C LEU A 254 8.18 -16.31 3.16
N ILE A 255 7.45 -17.14 2.42
CA ILE A 255 7.95 -17.71 1.14
C ILE A 255 8.24 -16.59 0.13
N ASN A 256 7.36 -15.57 0.05
CA ASN A 256 7.54 -14.39 -0.80
C ASN A 256 8.59 -13.40 -0.25
N ARG A 257 9.11 -13.66 0.94
CA ARG A 257 10.03 -12.78 1.64
C ARG A 257 9.51 -11.33 1.72
N PHE A 258 8.19 -11.16 2.02
CA PHE A 258 7.64 -9.85 2.38
C PHE A 258 8.12 -9.40 3.76
N TYR A 259 8.52 -10.38 4.58
CA TYR A 259 9.11 -10.18 5.90
C TYR A 259 10.31 -11.10 6.05
N ASP A 260 11.34 -10.65 6.76
CA ASP A 260 12.48 -11.47 7.15
C ASP A 260 12.21 -12.14 8.50
N ILE A 261 12.60 -13.43 8.63
CA ILE A 261 12.39 -14.23 9.86
C ILE A 261 13.36 -13.81 10.96
N GLN A 262 12.92 -13.93 12.24
CA GLN A 262 13.75 -13.67 13.39
C GLN A 262 14.66 -14.86 13.70
N ASP A 263 14.15 -16.10 13.62
CA ASP A 263 14.93 -17.30 13.90
C ASP A 263 14.61 -18.43 12.91
N GLY A 264 15.52 -19.40 12.78
CA GLY A 264 15.42 -20.50 11.83
C GLY A 264 15.97 -20.18 10.44
N LYS A 265 15.60 -20.98 9.44
CA LYS A 265 16.01 -20.81 8.03
C LYS A 265 14.89 -21.21 7.08
N ILE A 266 14.76 -20.45 6.00
CA ILE A 266 13.94 -20.86 4.85
C ILE A 266 14.91 -21.06 3.68
N ARG A 267 14.84 -22.23 3.04
CA ARG A 267 15.68 -22.58 1.89
C ARG A 267 14.81 -22.75 0.66
N TYR A 268 15.33 -22.29 -0.46
CA TYR A 268 14.77 -22.52 -1.77
C TYR A 268 15.85 -23.16 -2.66
N ASP A 269 15.59 -24.37 -3.16
CA ASP A 269 16.56 -25.22 -3.85
C ASP A 269 17.89 -25.35 -3.08
N GLY A 270 17.80 -25.51 -1.76
CA GLY A 270 18.94 -25.61 -0.85
C GLY A 270 19.59 -24.27 -0.46
N ILE A 271 19.26 -23.17 -1.12
CA ILE A 271 19.81 -21.83 -0.86
C ILE A 271 18.94 -21.11 0.16
N ASN A 272 19.57 -20.50 1.18
CA ASN A 272 18.81 -19.66 2.12
C ASN A 272 18.23 -18.43 1.39
N ILE A 273 16.91 -18.21 1.49
CA ILE A 273 16.21 -17.14 0.79
C ILE A 273 16.74 -15.74 1.12
N LYS A 274 17.34 -15.53 2.30
CA LYS A 274 18.01 -14.27 2.67
C LYS A 274 19.17 -13.93 1.72
N LYS A 275 19.80 -14.93 1.10
CA LYS A 275 20.90 -14.75 0.14
C LYS A 275 20.42 -14.47 -1.28
N ILE A 276 19.16 -14.79 -1.59
CA ILE A 276 18.56 -14.58 -2.92
C ILE A 276 18.05 -13.14 -3.01
N LYS A 277 18.31 -12.46 -4.12
CA LYS A 277 17.69 -11.14 -4.38
C LYS A 277 16.18 -11.26 -4.36
N LYS A 278 15.51 -10.34 -3.66
CA LYS A 278 14.04 -10.36 -3.47
C LYS A 278 13.29 -10.33 -4.80
N ASP A 279 13.74 -9.51 -5.75
CA ASP A 279 13.13 -9.42 -7.07
C ASP A 279 13.25 -10.74 -7.85
N ASP A 280 14.40 -11.40 -7.77
CA ASP A 280 14.65 -12.68 -8.44
C ASP A 280 13.89 -13.82 -7.74
N LEU A 281 13.81 -13.81 -6.40
CA LEU A 281 12.99 -14.74 -5.64
C LEU A 281 11.51 -14.62 -6.07
N ARG A 282 10.95 -13.40 -6.03
CA ARG A 282 9.55 -13.13 -6.38
C ARG A 282 9.24 -13.43 -7.84
N ARG A 283 10.21 -13.21 -8.75
CA ARG A 283 10.06 -13.60 -10.16
C ARG A 283 9.93 -15.11 -10.37
N SER A 284 10.52 -15.92 -9.47
CA SER A 284 10.41 -17.38 -9.50
C SER A 284 9.11 -17.92 -8.88
N LEU A 285 8.33 -17.07 -8.24
CA LEU A 285 7.08 -17.39 -7.54
C LEU A 285 5.87 -16.83 -8.28
N GLY A 286 4.78 -17.59 -8.32
CA GLY A 286 3.49 -17.10 -8.78
C GLY A 286 2.52 -17.04 -7.61
N ILE A 287 1.70 -16.01 -7.57
CA ILE A 287 0.70 -15.85 -6.53
C ILE A 287 -0.68 -15.62 -7.11
N VAL A 288 -1.68 -16.33 -6.59
CA VAL A 288 -3.10 -16.08 -6.84
C VAL A 288 -3.77 -15.84 -5.50
N LEU A 289 -4.17 -14.60 -5.26
CA LEU A 289 -4.79 -14.16 -4.01
C LEU A 289 -6.31 -14.33 -4.07
N GLN A 290 -6.93 -14.40 -2.89
CA GLN A 290 -8.38 -14.38 -2.72
C GLN A 290 -8.99 -13.10 -3.29
N ASP A 291 -8.46 -11.94 -2.89
CA ASP A 291 -8.86 -10.64 -3.39
C ASP A 291 -8.03 -10.31 -4.62
N THR A 292 -8.66 -10.44 -5.78
CA THR A 292 -8.01 -10.17 -7.05
C THR A 292 -8.05 -8.69 -7.35
N HIS A 293 -6.88 -8.04 -7.34
CA HIS A 293 -6.73 -6.67 -7.80
C HIS A 293 -6.40 -6.61 -9.29
N LEU A 294 -7.18 -5.85 -10.03
CA LEU A 294 -6.96 -5.54 -11.44
C LEU A 294 -6.60 -4.06 -11.59
N PHE A 295 -5.78 -3.77 -12.59
CA PHE A 295 -5.36 -2.40 -12.88
C PHE A 295 -6.20 -1.81 -14.00
N THR A 296 -6.42 -0.50 -13.96
CA THR A 296 -7.02 0.23 -15.08
C THR A 296 -6.18 0.03 -16.34
N GLY A 297 -6.80 -0.48 -17.40
CA GLY A 297 -6.14 -0.86 -18.66
C GLY A 297 -6.87 -1.97 -19.37
N THR A 298 -6.28 -2.52 -20.43
CA THR A 298 -6.90 -3.62 -21.16
C THR A 298 -6.83 -4.94 -20.39
N ILE A 299 -7.72 -5.88 -20.70
CA ILE A 299 -7.65 -7.25 -20.17
C ILE A 299 -6.30 -7.89 -20.52
N LYS A 300 -5.83 -7.67 -21.75
CA LYS A 300 -4.54 -8.15 -22.25
C LYS A 300 -3.38 -7.64 -21.39
N ASP A 301 -3.37 -6.35 -21.04
CA ASP A 301 -2.33 -5.76 -20.20
C ASP A 301 -2.39 -6.30 -18.76
N ASN A 302 -3.59 -6.52 -18.24
CA ASN A 302 -3.78 -7.13 -16.94
C ASN A 302 -3.24 -8.57 -16.85
N ILE A 303 -3.38 -9.37 -17.90
CA ILE A 303 -2.76 -10.71 -17.96
C ILE A 303 -1.24 -10.58 -18.14
N ARG A 304 -0.79 -9.71 -19.07
CA ARG A 304 0.63 -9.47 -19.36
C ARG A 304 1.40 -8.93 -18.13
N TYR A 305 0.71 -8.38 -17.14
CA TYR A 305 1.33 -7.91 -15.90
C TYR A 305 2.16 -9.00 -15.19
N GLY A 306 1.81 -10.29 -15.35
CA GLY A 306 2.60 -11.41 -14.83
C GLY A 306 3.95 -11.58 -15.54
N ASN A 307 4.08 -11.13 -16.80
CA ASN A 307 5.30 -11.12 -17.57
C ASN A 307 5.22 -10.03 -18.66
N LEU A 308 5.78 -8.87 -18.36
CA LEU A 308 5.70 -7.70 -19.25
C LEU A 308 6.33 -7.94 -20.64
N GLY A 309 7.26 -8.90 -20.75
CA GLY A 309 7.87 -9.30 -22.03
C GLY A 309 7.09 -10.37 -22.80
N ALA A 310 5.90 -10.77 -22.34
CA ALA A 310 5.11 -11.80 -23.03
C ALA A 310 4.52 -11.29 -24.34
N THR A 311 4.57 -12.14 -25.38
CA THR A 311 3.89 -11.88 -26.66
C THR A 311 2.37 -12.01 -26.51
N ASP A 312 1.61 -11.50 -27.48
CA ASP A 312 0.15 -11.64 -27.49
C ASP A 312 -0.26 -13.13 -27.50
N GLU A 313 0.46 -13.96 -28.24
CA GLU A 313 0.20 -15.41 -28.30
C GLU A 313 0.36 -16.06 -26.93
N GLN A 314 1.41 -15.70 -26.17
CA GLN A 314 1.63 -16.19 -24.80
C GLN A 314 0.54 -15.75 -23.85
N VAL A 315 0.03 -14.53 -24.00
CA VAL A 315 -1.11 -14.02 -23.23
C VAL A 315 -2.38 -14.83 -23.55
N TYR A 316 -2.65 -15.10 -24.82
CA TYR A 316 -3.81 -15.89 -25.23
C TYR A 316 -3.72 -17.34 -24.75
N GLU A 317 -2.55 -17.97 -24.81
CA GLU A 317 -2.35 -19.31 -24.27
C GLU A 317 -2.54 -19.35 -22.74
N ALA A 318 -2.03 -18.36 -22.02
CA ALA A 318 -2.26 -18.24 -20.57
C ALA A 318 -3.76 -18.06 -20.24
N ALA A 319 -4.47 -17.27 -21.02
CA ALA A 319 -5.92 -17.09 -20.85
C ALA A 319 -6.70 -18.39 -21.16
N LYS A 320 -6.30 -19.17 -22.16
CA LYS A 320 -6.90 -20.48 -22.45
C LYS A 320 -6.63 -21.48 -21.32
N LEU A 321 -5.39 -21.54 -20.81
CA LEU A 321 -5.03 -22.41 -19.68
C LEU A 321 -5.88 -22.10 -18.45
N ALA A 322 -6.11 -20.81 -18.17
CA ALA A 322 -6.95 -20.32 -17.07
C ALA A 322 -8.45 -20.46 -17.33
N HIS A 323 -8.89 -20.92 -18.50
CA HIS A 323 -10.28 -20.88 -18.96
C HIS A 323 -10.92 -19.46 -19.02
N ALA A 324 -10.10 -18.41 -19.12
CA ALA A 324 -10.54 -17.03 -19.26
C ALA A 324 -10.93 -16.66 -20.70
N ASP A 325 -10.32 -17.28 -21.71
CA ASP A 325 -10.48 -16.96 -23.13
C ASP A 325 -11.95 -16.91 -23.60
N GLN A 326 -12.80 -17.82 -23.07
CA GLN A 326 -14.20 -17.89 -23.48
C GLN A 326 -14.98 -16.63 -23.09
N PHE A 327 -14.88 -16.17 -21.85
CA PHE A 327 -15.61 -14.98 -21.44
C PHE A 327 -14.99 -13.71 -22.04
N ILE A 328 -13.66 -13.65 -22.21
CA ILE A 328 -12.98 -12.51 -22.80
C ILE A 328 -13.50 -12.27 -24.22
N LYS A 329 -13.65 -13.32 -25.04
CA LYS A 329 -14.16 -13.23 -26.40
C LYS A 329 -15.64 -12.84 -26.49
N MET A 330 -16.40 -12.91 -25.39
CA MET A 330 -17.79 -12.45 -25.32
C MET A 330 -17.90 -10.95 -25.03
N LEU A 331 -16.82 -10.31 -24.61
CA LEU A 331 -16.77 -8.87 -24.38
C LEU A 331 -16.70 -8.11 -25.70
N PRO A 332 -17.24 -6.88 -25.78
CA PRO A 332 -17.30 -6.11 -27.02
C PRO A 332 -15.97 -5.98 -27.76
N ASP A 333 -14.90 -5.69 -27.04
CA ASP A 333 -13.54 -5.48 -27.60
C ASP A 333 -12.61 -6.67 -27.26
N GLY A 334 -13.13 -7.80 -26.76
CA GLY A 334 -12.35 -8.98 -26.43
C GLY A 334 -11.20 -8.68 -25.47
N TYR A 335 -9.99 -9.04 -25.87
CA TYR A 335 -8.75 -8.80 -25.07
C TYR A 335 -8.38 -7.33 -24.93
N ASP A 336 -8.85 -6.45 -25.83
CA ASP A 336 -8.60 -5.01 -25.78
C ASP A 336 -9.68 -4.26 -24.99
N THR A 337 -10.66 -4.99 -24.41
CA THR A 337 -11.64 -4.39 -23.49
C THR A 337 -10.93 -3.71 -22.33
N VAL A 338 -11.18 -2.41 -22.16
CA VAL A 338 -10.64 -1.60 -21.07
C VAL A 338 -11.48 -1.81 -19.83
N ILE A 339 -10.84 -2.18 -18.73
CA ILE A 339 -11.43 -2.25 -17.40
C ILE A 339 -10.96 -1.08 -16.55
N SER A 340 -11.85 -0.52 -15.74
CA SER A 340 -11.56 0.57 -14.81
C SER A 340 -11.59 0.05 -13.36
N GLY A 341 -10.87 0.75 -12.49
CA GLY A 341 -10.79 0.37 -11.07
C GLY A 341 -10.40 -1.09 -10.89
N ASP A 342 -10.93 -1.71 -9.87
CA ASP A 342 -10.68 -3.12 -9.49
C ASP A 342 -11.43 -4.14 -10.39
N GLY A 343 -11.65 -3.82 -11.67
CA GLY A 343 -12.38 -4.67 -12.61
C GLY A 343 -13.89 -4.45 -12.53
N GLU A 344 -14.33 -3.19 -12.46
CA GLU A 344 -15.74 -2.83 -12.55
C GLU A 344 -16.39 -3.45 -13.80
N GLY A 345 -17.56 -4.05 -13.62
CA GLY A 345 -18.28 -4.76 -14.69
C GLY A 345 -17.92 -6.24 -14.85
N LEU A 346 -16.85 -6.73 -14.21
CA LEU A 346 -16.52 -8.15 -14.18
C LEU A 346 -17.05 -8.83 -12.91
N SER A 347 -17.54 -10.08 -13.05
CA SER A 347 -17.88 -10.89 -11.89
C SER A 347 -16.61 -11.28 -11.10
N GLN A 348 -16.77 -11.65 -9.83
CA GLN A 348 -15.64 -12.10 -9.01
C GLN A 348 -14.92 -13.30 -9.64
N GLY A 349 -15.65 -14.26 -10.20
CA GLY A 349 -15.06 -15.41 -10.89
C GLY A 349 -14.26 -15.00 -12.13
N GLN A 350 -14.75 -14.05 -12.93
CA GLN A 350 -14.02 -13.52 -14.09
C GLN A 350 -12.71 -12.84 -13.65
N ARG A 351 -12.75 -12.02 -12.61
CA ARG A 351 -11.53 -11.43 -12.04
C ARG A 351 -10.53 -12.48 -11.59
N GLN A 352 -11.00 -13.55 -10.95
CA GLN A 352 -10.15 -14.65 -10.50
C GLN A 352 -9.54 -15.41 -11.67
N LEU A 353 -10.28 -15.65 -12.76
CA LEU A 353 -9.74 -16.26 -13.99
C LEU A 353 -8.63 -15.40 -14.61
N LEU A 354 -8.74 -14.06 -14.58
CA LEU A 354 -7.69 -13.16 -15.02
C LEU A 354 -6.45 -13.22 -14.11
N SER A 355 -6.63 -13.36 -12.79
CA SER A 355 -5.51 -13.55 -11.86
C SER A 355 -4.78 -14.88 -12.11
N ILE A 356 -5.53 -15.96 -12.40
CA ILE A 356 -4.95 -17.26 -12.80
C ILE A 356 -4.18 -17.12 -14.11
N ALA A 357 -4.71 -16.42 -15.12
CA ALA A 357 -4.04 -16.17 -16.38
C ALA A 357 -2.76 -15.33 -16.20
N ARG A 358 -2.79 -14.34 -15.29
CA ARG A 358 -1.62 -13.54 -14.88
C ARG A 358 -0.52 -14.41 -14.29
N ALA A 359 -0.86 -15.35 -13.42
CA ALA A 359 0.09 -16.30 -12.87
C ALA A 359 0.59 -17.31 -13.94
N ALA A 360 -0.28 -17.72 -14.88
CA ALA A 360 0.07 -18.64 -15.95
C ALA A 360 1.08 -18.04 -16.94
N VAL A 361 0.95 -16.78 -17.33
CA VAL A 361 1.87 -16.11 -18.26
C VAL A 361 3.26 -15.93 -17.66
N ALA A 362 3.36 -15.77 -16.34
CA ALA A 362 4.65 -15.74 -15.62
C ALA A 362 5.36 -17.09 -15.65
N ASN A 363 4.61 -18.19 -15.71
CA ASN A 363 5.10 -19.58 -15.74
C ASN A 363 6.10 -19.93 -14.64
N PRO A 364 5.81 -19.66 -13.36
CA PRO A 364 6.72 -19.91 -12.26
C PRO A 364 6.72 -21.40 -11.86
N PRO A 365 7.84 -21.96 -11.34
CA PRO A 365 7.90 -23.35 -10.84
C PRO A 365 7.21 -23.53 -9.48
N VAL A 366 7.02 -22.45 -8.72
CA VAL A 366 6.35 -22.48 -7.43
C VAL A 366 5.15 -21.55 -7.44
N LEU A 367 4.03 -22.04 -6.93
CA LEU A 367 2.78 -21.31 -6.83
C LEU A 367 2.32 -21.16 -5.38
N ILE A 368 1.79 -20.01 -5.06
CA ILE A 368 1.12 -19.72 -3.81
C ILE A 368 -0.32 -19.36 -4.14
N LEU A 369 -1.27 -20.12 -3.61
CA LEU A 369 -2.68 -19.99 -3.90
C LEU A 369 -3.47 -19.75 -2.62
N ASP A 370 -4.22 -18.66 -2.57
CA ASP A 370 -5.18 -18.41 -1.49
C ASP A 370 -6.60 -18.64 -2.02
N GLU A 371 -7.20 -19.76 -1.59
CA GLU A 371 -8.45 -20.27 -2.16
C GLU A 371 -9.66 -19.86 -1.32
N ALA A 372 -10.16 -18.65 -1.50
CA ALA A 372 -11.46 -18.29 -0.96
C ALA A 372 -12.44 -17.90 -2.09
N THR A 373 -13.41 -18.76 -2.33
CA THR A 373 -14.40 -18.63 -3.42
C THR A 373 -15.82 -18.54 -2.88
N SER A 374 -16.01 -18.08 -1.67
CA SER A 374 -17.30 -18.06 -0.95
C SER A 374 -18.41 -17.22 -1.62
N SER A 375 -18.09 -16.49 -2.69
CA SER A 375 -19.02 -15.55 -3.35
C SER A 375 -19.19 -15.79 -4.87
N ILE A 376 -18.78 -16.96 -5.37
CA ILE A 376 -18.86 -17.30 -6.81
C ILE A 376 -19.99 -18.31 -7.03
N ASP A 377 -20.78 -18.13 -8.11
CA ASP A 377 -21.80 -19.10 -8.52
C ASP A 377 -21.18 -20.46 -8.87
N THR A 378 -21.93 -21.55 -8.68
CA THR A 378 -21.43 -22.93 -8.82
C THR A 378 -20.86 -23.25 -10.21
N ARG A 379 -21.40 -22.64 -11.27
CA ARG A 379 -20.92 -22.89 -12.65
C ARG A 379 -19.57 -22.23 -12.87
N THR A 380 -19.45 -20.96 -12.53
CA THR A 380 -18.18 -20.20 -12.62
C THR A 380 -17.13 -20.80 -11.70
N GLU A 381 -17.54 -21.24 -10.51
CA GLU A 381 -16.67 -21.93 -9.56
C GLU A 381 -15.98 -23.15 -10.17
N SER A 382 -16.72 -23.99 -10.90
CA SER A 382 -16.16 -25.18 -11.57
C SER A 382 -15.16 -24.82 -12.69
N ILE A 383 -15.34 -23.65 -13.34
CA ILE A 383 -14.42 -23.16 -14.37
C ILE A 383 -13.13 -22.65 -13.71
N VAL A 384 -13.25 -21.86 -12.64
CA VAL A 384 -12.13 -21.36 -11.85
C VAL A 384 -11.29 -22.53 -11.31
N GLN A 385 -11.94 -23.57 -10.76
CA GLN A 385 -11.27 -24.76 -10.25
C GLN A 385 -10.44 -25.45 -11.34
N ARG A 386 -11.03 -25.65 -12.53
CA ARG A 386 -10.29 -26.25 -13.67
C ARG A 386 -9.10 -25.40 -14.11
N GLY A 387 -9.26 -24.07 -14.12
CA GLY A 387 -8.16 -23.15 -14.38
C GLY A 387 -7.03 -23.30 -13.35
N MET A 388 -7.38 -23.36 -12.07
CA MET A 388 -6.43 -23.60 -10.98
C MET A 388 -5.74 -24.96 -11.13
N ASP A 389 -6.50 -26.04 -11.39
CA ASP A 389 -5.93 -27.39 -11.55
C ASP A 389 -4.94 -27.45 -12.72
N ASN A 390 -5.25 -26.77 -13.83
CA ASN A 390 -4.32 -26.66 -14.95
C ASN A 390 -3.06 -25.86 -14.61
N LEU A 391 -3.23 -24.75 -13.88
CA LEU A 391 -2.12 -23.93 -13.44
C LEU A 391 -1.17 -24.70 -12.50
N MET A 392 -1.71 -25.56 -11.62
CA MET A 392 -0.93 -26.31 -10.63
C MET A 392 -0.09 -27.44 -11.22
N LYS A 393 -0.44 -27.98 -12.40
CA LYS A 393 0.24 -29.16 -12.98
C LYS A 393 1.74 -28.97 -13.13
N GLY A 394 2.51 -29.90 -12.57
CA GLY A 394 3.97 -29.93 -12.67
C GLY A 394 4.71 -28.88 -11.87
N ARG A 395 4.03 -28.19 -10.97
CA ARG A 395 4.61 -27.12 -10.13
C ARG A 395 4.53 -27.48 -8.65
N THR A 396 5.44 -26.93 -7.87
CA THR A 396 5.33 -26.95 -6.41
C THR A 396 4.27 -25.96 -5.99
N VAL A 397 3.29 -26.40 -5.19
CA VAL A 397 2.13 -25.58 -4.86
C VAL A 397 1.93 -25.50 -3.35
N PHE A 398 1.84 -24.29 -2.87
CA PHE A 398 1.37 -23.98 -1.51
C PHE A 398 -0.04 -23.40 -1.60
N VAL A 399 -1.03 -24.12 -1.05
CA VAL A 399 -2.42 -23.69 -1.11
C VAL A 399 -2.99 -23.46 0.28
N ILE A 400 -3.53 -22.28 0.55
CA ILE A 400 -4.39 -22.02 1.71
C ILE A 400 -5.77 -22.53 1.29
N ALA A 401 -6.09 -23.75 1.71
CA ALA A 401 -7.25 -24.44 1.21
C ALA A 401 -8.48 -24.18 2.09
N HIS A 402 -9.55 -23.74 1.45
CA HIS A 402 -10.88 -23.57 2.02
C HIS A 402 -11.88 -24.60 1.48
N ARG A 403 -11.46 -25.44 0.53
CA ARG A 403 -12.29 -26.48 -0.10
C ARG A 403 -11.78 -27.88 0.21
N LEU A 404 -12.71 -28.73 0.57
CA LEU A 404 -12.38 -30.13 0.87
C LEU A 404 -11.77 -30.87 -0.33
N SER A 405 -12.20 -30.55 -1.57
CA SER A 405 -11.64 -31.15 -2.79
C SER A 405 -10.17 -30.80 -2.99
N THR A 406 -9.78 -29.56 -2.75
CA THR A 406 -8.40 -29.11 -2.87
C THR A 406 -7.52 -29.74 -1.81
N ILE A 407 -8.02 -29.83 -0.58
CA ILE A 407 -7.34 -30.46 0.55
C ILE A 407 -7.10 -31.94 0.25
N ARG A 408 -8.15 -32.66 -0.15
CA ARG A 408 -8.14 -34.10 -0.40
C ARG A 408 -7.17 -34.49 -1.51
N ASN A 409 -7.04 -33.66 -2.54
CA ASN A 409 -6.18 -33.89 -3.70
C ASN A 409 -4.76 -33.31 -3.52
N SER A 410 -4.33 -33.04 -2.29
CA SER A 410 -2.98 -32.53 -1.99
C SER A 410 -2.07 -33.68 -1.56
N ASP A 411 -0.79 -33.62 -1.97
CA ASP A 411 0.22 -34.63 -1.64
C ASP A 411 0.60 -34.60 -0.15
N ALA A 412 0.44 -33.43 0.49
CA ALA A 412 0.58 -33.30 1.93
C ALA A 412 -0.35 -32.20 2.45
N ILE A 413 -0.90 -32.44 3.62
CA ILE A 413 -1.74 -31.53 4.38
C ILE A 413 -1.00 -31.13 5.64
N ILE A 414 -0.90 -29.83 5.89
CA ILE A 414 -0.28 -29.25 7.07
C ILE A 414 -1.39 -28.63 7.92
N VAL A 415 -1.66 -29.20 9.08
CA VAL A 415 -2.65 -28.66 10.00
C VAL A 415 -1.95 -27.72 10.98
N LEU A 416 -2.41 -26.47 10.98
CA LEU A 416 -1.86 -25.38 11.78
C LEU A 416 -2.85 -25.00 12.89
N GLU A 417 -2.34 -24.87 14.10
CA GLU A 417 -3.07 -24.35 15.25
C GLU A 417 -2.15 -23.47 16.10
N HIS A 418 -2.60 -22.26 16.41
CA HIS A 418 -1.85 -21.30 17.23
C HIS A 418 -0.37 -21.13 16.81
N GLY A 419 -0.12 -21.06 15.50
CA GLY A 419 1.22 -20.86 14.95
C GLY A 419 2.13 -22.09 15.01
N LYS A 420 1.61 -23.28 15.26
CA LYS A 420 2.35 -24.55 15.29
C LYS A 420 1.77 -25.55 14.31
N ILE A 421 2.62 -26.40 13.75
CA ILE A 421 2.18 -27.58 12.98
C ILE A 421 1.81 -28.67 13.99
N ILE A 422 0.53 -29.05 14.00
CA ILE A 422 0.01 -30.09 14.90
C ILE A 422 -0.12 -31.45 14.22
N GLU A 423 -0.40 -31.44 12.88
CA GLU A 423 -0.49 -32.67 12.09
C GLU A 423 0.09 -32.45 10.69
N ARG A 424 0.65 -33.51 10.12
CA ARG A 424 1.13 -33.57 8.74
C ARG A 424 0.92 -34.96 8.18
N GLY A 425 0.35 -35.07 7.00
CA GLY A 425 0.13 -36.34 6.30
C GLY A 425 -0.67 -36.13 5.02
N ASP A 426 -1.00 -37.22 4.33
CA ASP A 426 -2.00 -37.17 3.29
C ASP A 426 -3.43 -37.28 3.88
N HIS A 427 -4.44 -37.17 3.03
CA HIS A 427 -5.85 -37.21 3.45
C HIS A 427 -6.19 -38.53 4.18
N GLU A 428 -5.74 -39.67 3.63
CA GLU A 428 -6.08 -40.98 4.16
C GLU A 428 -5.40 -41.26 5.51
N ASP A 429 -4.16 -40.86 5.64
CA ASP A 429 -3.39 -41.02 6.89
C ASP A 429 -4.00 -40.17 8.02
N LEU A 430 -4.32 -38.91 7.72
CA LEU A 430 -4.92 -38.00 8.73
C LEU A 430 -6.31 -38.42 9.15
N ILE A 431 -7.12 -38.96 8.23
CA ILE A 431 -8.44 -39.54 8.58
C ILE A 431 -8.27 -40.76 9.50
N LYS A 432 -7.31 -41.66 9.22
CA LYS A 432 -7.03 -42.84 10.04
C LYS A 432 -6.58 -42.46 11.47
N ASN A 433 -5.77 -41.40 11.57
CA ASN A 433 -5.24 -40.95 12.87
C ASN A 433 -6.30 -40.32 13.77
N LYS A 434 -7.48 -39.95 13.23
CA LYS A 434 -8.61 -39.34 13.95
C LYS A 434 -8.21 -38.15 14.82
N GLY A 435 -7.25 -37.34 14.35
CA GLY A 435 -6.80 -36.15 15.05
C GLY A 435 -7.68 -34.91 14.77
N THR A 436 -7.11 -33.71 14.85
CA THR A 436 -7.81 -32.43 14.63
C THR A 436 -8.34 -32.31 13.20
N TYR A 437 -7.61 -32.87 12.23
CA TYR A 437 -8.05 -32.89 10.82
C TYR A 437 -9.33 -33.68 10.60
N TYR A 438 -9.54 -34.76 11.38
CA TYR A 438 -10.74 -35.62 11.30
C TYR A 438 -12.00 -34.93 11.84
N GLN A 439 -11.86 -34.07 12.86
CA GLN A 439 -12.96 -33.33 13.51
C GLN A 439 -13.48 -32.20 12.62
#